data_d695665f6e7f3ce3f0310f4553eac9cb
#
_entry.id   d695665f6e7f3ce3f0310f4553eac9cb
#
_cell.length_a   1.000
_cell.length_b   1.000
_cell.length_c   1.000
_cell.angle_alpha   90.00
_cell.angle_beta   90.00
_cell.angle_gamma   90.00
#
_symmetry.space_group_name_H-M   'P 1'
#
loop_
_entity.id
_entity.type
_entity.pdbx_description
1 polymer ?
#
loop_
_entity_poly.entity_id
_entity_poly.type
_entity_poly.pdbx_seq_one_letter_code
_entity_poly.pdbx_strand_id
1 'polypeptide(L)'
;MKVLHIITRMNTGGPAVFLDHLTNAMNDLGTQSTIACGYCESNETDFTQTHKLSAPLLKINTLHRSLSPIDDLRSFRRLRRIIREIKPDLINTHTSKAGVLGRLAAKSVSRKLPVVHTFHGHLIYGYFARYKSWVFTVVEKIMGKYTDAAVAVTSETKQSLTNLGIGKKLLWKVIQIGIPVKTTKSNQGQNGVFNLLWVGRFTDIKDPKYAIEVVKQLSKASPNNFSLTMVGEGELFSDIKIEAKNLPITFTGWLTAPFEKITDFDLLLITSKNEGLPLVMLEAANYGKPTISNNVGGISEFISDNQTGYLSEILQDAQAELLANH
;
A
#
# COMPACT_ATOMS: atom_id res chain seq x y z
N MET A 1 -0.62 26.81 -6.35
CA MET A 1 -0.41 26.34 -4.99
C MET A 1 0.83 25.46 -4.93
N LYS A 2 1.65 25.58 -3.88
CA LYS A 2 2.83 24.72 -3.65
C LYS A 2 2.55 23.73 -2.54
N VAL A 3 2.73 22.45 -2.81
CA VAL A 3 2.53 21.37 -1.81
C VAL A 3 3.85 20.62 -1.60
N LEU A 4 4.24 20.48 -0.33
CA LEU A 4 5.35 19.63 0.07
C LEU A 4 4.81 18.33 0.66
N HIS A 5 5.04 17.23 -0.02
CA HIS A 5 4.76 15.89 0.45
C HIS A 5 5.96 15.35 1.23
N ILE A 6 5.72 14.78 2.40
CA ILE A 6 6.78 14.22 3.25
C ILE A 6 6.46 12.76 3.52
N ILE A 7 7.31 11.86 3.08
CA ILE A 7 7.18 10.41 3.26
C ILE A 7 8.48 9.83 3.80
N THR A 8 8.42 8.77 4.60
CA THR A 8 9.63 8.19 5.20
C THR A 8 10.61 7.71 4.14
N ARG A 9 10.13 7.01 3.13
CA ARG A 9 10.91 6.54 1.98
C ARG A 9 9.99 6.16 0.82
N MET A 10 10.55 6.13 -0.38
CA MET A 10 9.87 5.74 -1.61
C MET A 10 10.21 4.28 -1.97
N ASN A 11 9.97 3.35 -1.03
CA ASN A 11 10.12 1.94 -1.34
C ASN A 11 8.97 1.46 -2.23
N THR A 12 9.29 0.57 -3.17
CA THR A 12 8.29 0.04 -4.09
C THR A 12 7.13 -0.61 -3.33
N GLY A 13 5.94 -0.08 -3.57
CA GLY A 13 4.70 -0.46 -2.87
C GLY A 13 3.64 0.62 -2.95
N GLY A 14 2.45 0.33 -2.44
CA GLY A 14 1.28 1.19 -2.55
C GLY A 14 1.48 2.68 -2.27
N PRO A 15 2.10 3.08 -1.13
CA PRO A 15 2.26 4.51 -0.82
C PRO A 15 3.15 5.29 -1.80
N ALA A 16 4.20 4.67 -2.38
CA ALA A 16 5.07 5.33 -3.36
C ALA A 16 4.36 5.51 -4.70
N VAL A 17 3.69 4.46 -5.19
CA VAL A 17 2.90 4.50 -6.43
C VAL A 17 1.75 5.50 -6.29
N PHE A 18 1.02 5.47 -5.17
CA PHE A 18 -0.02 6.45 -4.87
C PHE A 18 0.51 7.89 -4.92
N LEU A 19 1.66 8.14 -4.28
CA LEU A 19 2.21 9.50 -4.20
C LEU A 19 2.65 10.00 -5.57
N ASP A 20 3.19 9.12 -6.42
CA ASP A 20 3.52 9.46 -7.81
C ASP A 20 2.27 9.83 -8.61
N HIS A 21 1.23 9.00 -8.58
CA HIS A 21 -0.04 9.31 -9.26
C HIS A 21 -0.70 10.59 -8.71
N LEU A 22 -0.69 10.78 -7.39
CA LEU A 22 -1.23 11.98 -6.76
C LEU A 22 -0.49 13.24 -7.23
N THR A 23 0.84 13.23 -7.20
CA THR A 23 1.63 14.41 -7.59
C THR A 23 1.53 14.71 -9.08
N ASN A 24 1.41 13.67 -9.93
CA ASN A 24 1.14 13.84 -11.36
C ASN A 24 -0.20 14.55 -11.57
N ALA A 25 -1.28 14.02 -11.02
CA ALA A 25 -2.62 14.61 -11.15
C ALA A 25 -2.69 16.03 -10.57
N MET A 26 -2.02 16.27 -9.45
CA MET A 26 -1.97 17.63 -8.86
C MET A 26 -1.20 18.61 -9.74
N ASN A 27 -0.12 18.17 -10.37
CA ASN A 27 0.65 19.00 -11.31
C ASN A 27 -0.16 19.34 -12.57
N ASP A 28 -0.92 18.38 -13.11
CA ASP A 28 -1.83 18.59 -14.26
C ASP A 28 -2.91 19.62 -13.92
N LEU A 29 -3.31 19.72 -12.65
CA LEU A 29 -4.24 20.72 -12.13
C LEU A 29 -3.55 22.06 -11.73
N GLY A 30 -2.29 22.27 -12.10
CA GLY A 30 -1.55 23.50 -11.82
C GLY A 30 -1.01 23.64 -10.39
N THR A 31 -0.97 22.55 -9.62
CA THR A 31 -0.36 22.53 -8.29
C THR A 31 1.10 22.09 -8.39
N GLN A 32 2.02 22.88 -7.82
CA GLN A 32 3.44 22.53 -7.76
C GLN A 32 3.70 21.56 -6.59
N SER A 33 3.88 20.29 -6.89
CA SER A 33 4.20 19.27 -5.89
C SER A 33 5.70 19.07 -5.76
N THR A 34 6.19 18.87 -4.53
CA THR A 34 7.58 18.46 -4.23
C THR A 34 7.53 17.34 -3.21
N ILE A 35 8.36 16.31 -3.38
CA ILE A 35 8.43 15.16 -2.46
C ILE A 35 9.74 15.24 -1.66
N ALA A 36 9.65 15.19 -0.34
CA ALA A 36 10.77 14.99 0.57
C ALA A 36 10.72 13.59 1.18
N CYS A 37 11.76 12.79 0.98
CA CYS A 37 11.84 11.43 1.53
C CYS A 37 13.25 11.05 1.95
N GLY A 38 13.35 9.97 2.72
CA GLY A 38 14.61 9.31 3.03
C GLY A 38 15.02 8.28 1.97
N TYR A 39 15.96 7.44 2.36
CA TYR A 39 16.44 6.32 1.55
C TYR A 39 15.76 5.01 1.97
N CYS A 40 15.67 4.09 1.03
CA CYS A 40 15.26 2.72 1.29
C CYS A 40 16.37 1.94 2.00
N GLU A 41 16.00 0.93 2.76
CA GLU A 41 16.95 -0.01 3.37
C GLU A 41 17.49 -0.96 2.28
N SER A 42 18.63 -1.62 2.55
CA SER A 42 19.32 -2.48 1.56
C SER A 42 18.50 -3.66 1.06
N ASN A 43 17.51 -4.08 1.85
CA ASN A 43 16.56 -5.15 1.51
C ASN A 43 15.26 -4.64 0.87
N GLU A 44 15.18 -3.36 0.52
CA GLU A 44 14.02 -2.73 -0.09
C GLU A 44 14.39 -2.18 -1.49
N THR A 45 13.48 -2.35 -2.45
CA THR A 45 13.63 -1.75 -3.77
C THR A 45 13.16 -0.30 -3.74
N ASP A 46 14.04 0.64 -4.14
CA ASP A 46 13.69 2.06 -4.23
C ASP A 46 12.91 2.34 -5.53
N PHE A 47 11.66 2.75 -5.38
CA PHE A 47 10.75 3.09 -6.49
C PHE A 47 11.35 4.16 -7.41
N THR A 48 12.13 5.08 -6.86
CA THR A 48 12.73 6.19 -7.61
C THR A 48 13.89 5.77 -8.52
N GLN A 49 14.41 4.55 -8.38
CA GLN A 49 15.42 3.99 -9.29
C GLN A 49 14.80 3.37 -10.54
N THR A 50 13.56 2.92 -10.46
CA THR A 50 12.85 2.23 -11.54
C THR A 50 11.80 3.10 -12.22
N HIS A 51 11.37 4.20 -11.56
CA HIS A 51 10.34 5.11 -12.06
C HIS A 51 10.82 6.56 -11.99
N LYS A 52 10.62 7.29 -13.09
CA LYS A 52 10.89 8.72 -13.13
C LYS A 52 9.68 9.47 -12.58
N LEU A 53 9.85 10.07 -11.40
CA LEU A 53 8.82 10.91 -10.78
C LEU A 53 8.65 12.21 -11.57
N SER A 54 7.42 12.71 -11.68
CA SER A 54 7.15 14.03 -12.24
C SER A 54 7.39 15.16 -11.24
N ALA A 55 7.24 14.89 -9.97
CA ALA A 55 7.50 15.85 -8.89
C ALA A 55 8.98 15.86 -8.50
N PRO A 56 9.58 17.05 -8.25
CA PRO A 56 10.94 17.16 -7.70
C PRO A 56 11.09 16.37 -6.41
N LEU A 57 12.20 15.63 -6.30
CA LEU A 57 12.50 14.76 -5.19
C LEU A 57 13.67 15.30 -4.34
N LEU A 58 13.45 15.47 -3.05
CA LEU A 58 14.46 15.87 -2.07
C LEU A 58 14.76 14.70 -1.14
N LYS A 59 15.94 14.11 -1.28
CA LYS A 59 16.40 13.03 -0.38
C LYS A 59 16.98 13.59 0.92
N ILE A 60 16.62 12.95 2.04
CA ILE A 60 17.10 13.28 3.41
C ILE A 60 17.83 12.07 3.96
N ASN A 61 19.15 12.14 4.04
CA ASN A 61 20.01 11.00 4.38
C ASN A 61 19.73 10.39 5.77
N THR A 62 19.20 11.19 6.68
CA THR A 62 18.93 10.78 8.05
C THR A 62 17.50 10.30 8.27
N LEU A 63 16.63 10.40 7.26
CA LEU A 63 15.24 9.94 7.34
C LEU A 63 15.14 8.49 6.88
N HIS A 64 15.04 7.55 7.80
CA HIS A 64 14.90 6.12 7.56
C HIS A 64 13.81 5.50 8.45
N ARG A 65 13.46 4.24 8.21
CA ARG A 65 12.36 3.55 8.92
C ARG A 65 12.66 3.33 10.40
N SER A 66 13.88 2.91 10.72
CA SER A 66 14.30 2.59 12.08
C SER A 66 14.31 3.85 12.96
N LEU A 67 14.03 3.68 14.25
CA LEU A 67 14.09 4.77 15.22
C LEU A 67 15.55 5.06 15.56
N SER A 68 15.96 6.32 15.41
CA SER A 68 17.29 6.83 15.76
C SER A 68 17.14 8.27 16.25
N PRO A 69 17.19 8.52 17.57
CA PRO A 69 16.93 9.86 18.11
C PRO A 69 17.81 10.96 17.51
N ILE A 70 19.08 10.63 17.21
CA ILE A 70 20.03 11.60 16.62
C ILE A 70 19.65 11.90 15.17
N ASP A 71 19.38 10.87 14.37
CA ASP A 71 19.02 11.06 12.97
C ASP A 71 17.60 11.63 12.82
N ASP A 72 16.71 11.32 13.74
CA ASP A 72 15.37 11.90 13.79
C ASP A 72 15.43 13.41 14.08
N LEU A 73 16.32 13.83 14.97
CA LEU A 73 16.58 15.26 15.24
C LEU A 73 17.24 15.95 14.04
N ARG A 74 18.18 15.28 13.36
CA ARG A 74 18.80 15.79 12.13
C ARG A 74 17.77 15.92 11.00
N SER A 75 16.91 14.91 10.82
CA SER A 75 15.82 14.90 9.85
C SER A 75 14.81 16.02 10.12
N PHE A 76 14.43 16.21 11.38
CA PHE A 76 13.58 17.32 11.81
C PHE A 76 14.17 18.69 11.43
N ARG A 77 15.47 18.91 11.74
CA ARG A 77 16.17 20.15 11.38
C ARG A 77 16.24 20.34 9.86
N ARG A 78 16.49 19.27 9.11
CA ARG A 78 16.52 19.31 7.63
C ARG A 78 15.17 19.62 7.05
N LEU A 79 14.11 19.01 7.54
CA LEU A 79 12.72 19.29 7.13
C LEU A 79 12.35 20.75 7.40
N ARG A 80 12.71 21.30 8.57
CA ARG A 80 12.49 22.74 8.86
C ARG A 80 13.20 23.64 7.86
N ARG A 81 14.40 23.30 7.44
CA ARG A 81 15.16 24.07 6.43
C ARG A 81 14.45 23.99 5.08
N ILE A 82 14.08 22.79 4.61
CA ILE A 82 13.35 22.56 3.36
C ILE A 82 12.05 23.37 3.35
N ILE A 83 11.28 23.37 4.43
CA ILE A 83 10.01 24.12 4.53
C ILE A 83 10.27 25.64 4.39
N ARG A 84 11.34 26.16 4.98
CA ARG A 84 11.70 27.58 4.86
C ARG A 84 12.19 27.98 3.46
N GLU A 85 12.89 27.07 2.77
CA GLU A 85 13.41 27.27 1.42
C GLU A 85 12.30 27.21 0.37
N ILE A 86 11.42 26.19 0.44
CA ILE A 86 10.33 25.99 -0.54
C ILE A 86 9.19 26.96 -0.30
N LYS A 87 8.91 27.30 0.96
CA LYS A 87 7.73 28.10 1.39
C LYS A 87 6.44 27.49 0.83
N PRO A 88 6.13 26.23 1.16
CA PRO A 88 4.91 25.60 0.67
C PRO A 88 3.66 26.25 1.26
N ASP A 89 2.58 26.22 0.50
CA ASP A 89 1.25 26.64 0.95
C ASP A 89 0.59 25.58 1.83
N LEU A 90 0.98 24.31 1.63
CA LEU A 90 0.45 23.14 2.36
C LEU A 90 1.51 22.07 2.51
N ILE A 91 1.52 21.41 3.65
CA ILE A 91 2.28 20.19 3.93
C ILE A 91 1.34 19.00 3.90
N ASN A 92 1.64 17.97 3.11
CA ASN A 92 0.99 16.67 3.20
C ASN A 92 2.00 15.62 3.67
N THR A 93 1.72 15.01 4.80
CA THR A 93 2.59 13.99 5.41
C THR A 93 2.02 12.60 5.21
N HIS A 94 2.91 11.63 4.96
CA HIS A 94 2.57 10.23 4.72
C HIS A 94 3.43 9.34 5.61
N THR A 95 2.92 8.16 5.98
CA THR A 95 3.58 7.19 6.87
C THR A 95 3.87 7.73 8.28
N SER A 96 4.09 6.83 9.25
CA SER A 96 4.12 7.21 10.67
C SER A 96 5.27 8.13 11.02
N LYS A 97 6.53 7.74 10.72
CA LYS A 97 7.73 8.51 11.15
C LYS A 97 7.81 9.87 10.46
N ALA A 98 7.67 9.89 9.13
CA ALA A 98 7.63 11.15 8.39
C ALA A 98 6.41 11.99 8.76
N GLY A 99 5.28 11.34 9.10
CA GLY A 99 4.10 11.98 9.65
C GLY A 99 4.41 12.75 10.93
N VAL A 100 5.08 12.15 11.90
CA VAL A 100 5.46 12.81 13.16
C VAL A 100 6.44 13.95 12.89
N LEU A 101 7.57 13.66 12.25
CA LEU A 101 8.62 14.64 12.02
C LEU A 101 8.17 15.81 11.13
N GLY A 102 7.39 15.53 10.09
CA GLY A 102 6.88 16.52 9.16
C GLY A 102 5.87 17.48 9.81
N ARG A 103 4.92 16.95 10.58
CA ARG A 103 3.92 17.76 11.32
C ARG A 103 4.59 18.67 12.34
N LEU A 104 5.53 18.14 13.12
CA LEU A 104 6.30 18.92 14.09
C LEU A 104 7.17 19.99 13.40
N ALA A 105 7.87 19.63 12.30
CA ALA A 105 8.69 20.57 11.55
C ALA A 105 7.85 21.71 10.97
N ALA A 106 6.70 21.41 10.36
CA ALA A 106 5.77 22.38 9.80
C ALA A 106 5.32 23.40 10.87
N LYS A 107 4.74 22.92 11.96
CA LYS A 107 4.22 23.77 13.03
C LYS A 107 5.31 24.53 13.81
N SER A 108 6.56 24.03 13.80
CA SER A 108 7.72 24.76 14.35
C SER A 108 8.22 25.90 13.45
N VAL A 109 7.94 25.85 12.15
CA VAL A 109 8.23 26.94 11.21
C VAL A 109 7.11 27.97 11.23
N SER A 110 5.87 27.54 11.12
CA SER A 110 4.69 28.41 11.25
C SER A 110 3.49 27.61 11.75
N ARG A 111 2.85 28.11 12.82
CA ARG A 111 1.62 27.50 13.33
C ARG A 111 0.45 27.61 12.35
N LYS A 112 0.48 28.62 11.46
CA LYS A 112 -0.56 28.87 10.45
C LYS A 112 -0.38 28.03 9.19
N LEU A 113 0.78 27.37 8.99
CA LEU A 113 1.02 26.52 7.84
C LEU A 113 0.08 25.32 7.88
N PRO A 114 -0.80 25.15 6.88
CA PRO A 114 -1.72 24.02 6.84
C PRO A 114 -0.99 22.69 6.74
N VAL A 115 -1.43 21.70 7.52
CA VAL A 115 -0.86 20.36 7.56
C VAL A 115 -1.96 19.34 7.40
N VAL A 116 -1.86 18.54 6.35
CA VAL A 116 -2.68 17.36 6.09
C VAL A 116 -1.86 16.10 6.41
N HIS A 117 -2.47 15.10 7.01
CA HIS A 117 -1.87 13.77 7.14
C HIS A 117 -2.70 12.72 6.39
N THR A 118 -2.06 11.97 5.50
CA THR A 118 -2.70 10.91 4.72
C THR A 118 -2.37 9.54 5.30
N PHE A 119 -3.41 8.83 5.72
CA PHE A 119 -3.36 7.45 6.21
C PHE A 119 -3.62 6.49 5.04
N HIS A 120 -2.61 5.70 4.67
CA HIS A 120 -2.67 4.70 3.59
C HIS A 120 -3.22 3.33 4.02
N GLY A 121 -3.77 3.23 5.19
CA GLY A 121 -4.20 2.06 5.92
C GLY A 121 -3.81 2.24 7.38
N HIS A 122 -4.30 1.39 8.25
CA HIS A 122 -3.93 1.48 9.65
C HIS A 122 -2.92 0.37 10.02
N LEU A 123 -1.84 0.78 10.67
CA LEU A 123 -0.78 -0.12 11.12
C LEU A 123 -1.10 -0.83 12.46
N ILE A 124 -2.35 -0.72 12.95
CA ILE A 124 -2.70 -1.05 14.32
C ILE A 124 -3.02 -2.52 14.48
N TYR A 125 -3.67 -3.11 13.47
CA TYR A 125 -4.03 -4.53 13.48
C TYR A 125 -3.13 -5.32 12.53
N GLY A 126 -2.52 -6.40 13.04
CA GLY A 126 -1.73 -7.33 12.25
C GLY A 126 -0.28 -6.93 11.94
N TYR A 127 0.10 -5.65 12.12
CA TYR A 127 1.46 -5.19 11.83
C TYR A 127 2.40 -5.17 13.03
N PHE A 128 1.86 -4.98 14.25
CA PHE A 128 2.67 -4.79 15.44
C PHE A 128 2.13 -5.57 16.63
N ALA A 129 3.02 -5.94 17.55
CA ALA A 129 2.64 -6.41 18.87
C ALA A 129 1.79 -5.36 19.61
N ARG A 130 0.86 -5.78 20.46
CA ARG A 130 -0.15 -4.92 21.14
C ARG A 130 0.44 -3.65 21.77
N TYR A 131 1.62 -3.74 22.39
CA TYR A 131 2.26 -2.58 23.03
C TYR A 131 2.73 -1.52 22.01
N LYS A 132 3.25 -1.95 20.84
CA LYS A 132 3.65 -1.04 19.75
C LYS A 132 2.44 -0.34 19.14
N SER A 133 1.34 -1.06 18.96
CA SER A 133 0.06 -0.50 18.49
C SER A 133 -0.47 0.55 19.46
N TRP A 134 -0.37 0.31 20.76
CA TRP A 134 -0.74 1.29 21.79
C TRP A 134 0.13 2.57 21.72
N VAL A 135 1.46 2.42 21.65
CA VAL A 135 2.40 3.57 21.49
C VAL A 135 2.04 4.37 20.23
N PHE A 136 1.84 3.70 19.10
CA PHE A 136 1.41 4.35 17.86
C PHE A 136 0.12 5.15 18.05
N THR A 137 -0.88 4.55 18.68
CA THR A 137 -2.18 5.21 18.95
C THR A 137 -2.01 6.46 19.80
N VAL A 138 -1.19 6.40 20.86
CA VAL A 138 -0.90 7.54 21.72
C VAL A 138 -0.20 8.65 20.94
N VAL A 139 0.83 8.31 20.16
CA VAL A 139 1.57 9.27 19.33
C VAL A 139 0.65 9.94 18.34
N GLU A 140 -0.19 9.18 17.60
CA GLU A 140 -1.11 9.77 16.62
C GLU A 140 -2.20 10.64 17.27
N LYS A 141 -2.69 10.32 18.46
CA LYS A 141 -3.58 11.20 19.22
C LYS A 141 -2.91 12.55 19.55
N ILE A 142 -1.63 12.53 19.95
CA ILE A 142 -0.87 13.75 20.21
C ILE A 142 -0.64 14.53 18.92
N MET A 143 -0.28 13.84 17.85
CA MET A 143 -0.04 14.46 16.54
C MET A 143 -1.28 15.08 15.92
N GLY A 144 -2.47 14.66 16.31
CA GLY A 144 -3.72 15.33 15.96
C GLY A 144 -3.74 16.84 16.30
N LYS A 145 -3.00 17.27 17.34
CA LYS A 145 -2.86 18.71 17.69
C LYS A 145 -2.03 19.52 16.68
N TYR A 146 -1.26 18.84 15.84
CA TYR A 146 -0.37 19.42 14.83
C TYR A 146 -0.86 19.16 13.40
N THR A 147 -2.12 18.72 13.27
CA THR A 147 -2.76 18.33 12.00
C THR A 147 -4.01 19.19 11.84
N ASP A 148 -4.20 19.80 10.69
CA ASP A 148 -5.40 20.61 10.38
C ASP A 148 -6.47 19.75 9.72
N ALA A 149 -6.08 18.79 8.86
CA ALA A 149 -6.99 17.83 8.25
C ALA A 149 -6.33 16.46 8.10
N ALA A 150 -7.14 15.42 8.07
CA ALA A 150 -6.71 14.05 7.83
C ALA A 150 -7.41 13.47 6.61
N VAL A 151 -6.65 12.75 5.80
CA VAL A 151 -7.13 11.97 4.66
C VAL A 151 -6.99 10.49 5.00
N ALA A 152 -8.05 9.72 4.80
CA ALA A 152 -8.01 8.27 4.81
C ALA A 152 -8.30 7.75 3.41
N VAL A 153 -7.62 6.69 3.00
CA VAL A 153 -7.82 6.10 1.67
C VAL A 153 -9.09 5.25 1.59
N THR A 154 -9.69 4.92 2.74
CA THR A 154 -10.95 4.18 2.84
C THR A 154 -11.78 4.65 4.03
N SER A 155 -13.10 4.44 3.99
CA SER A 155 -14.01 4.74 5.10
C SER A 155 -13.71 3.85 6.31
N GLU A 156 -13.35 2.59 6.06
CA GLU A 156 -12.93 1.66 7.11
C GLU A 156 -11.69 2.17 7.84
N THR A 157 -10.65 2.61 7.12
CA THR A 157 -9.45 3.21 7.74
C THR A 157 -9.80 4.41 8.61
N LYS A 158 -10.66 5.33 8.12
CA LYS A 158 -11.14 6.46 8.91
C LYS A 158 -11.86 6.00 10.17
N GLN A 159 -12.81 5.08 10.04
CA GLN A 159 -13.62 4.58 11.17
C GLN A 159 -12.76 3.91 12.22
N SER A 160 -11.86 3.02 11.79
CA SER A 160 -10.92 2.32 12.68
C SER A 160 -10.05 3.30 13.50
N LEU A 161 -9.47 4.32 12.84
CA LEU A 161 -8.67 5.34 13.51
C LEU A 161 -9.48 6.20 14.49
N THR A 162 -10.68 6.62 14.08
CA THR A 162 -11.56 7.45 14.94
C THR A 162 -12.10 6.66 16.13
N ASN A 163 -12.39 5.37 15.98
CA ASN A 163 -12.78 4.49 17.09
C ASN A 163 -11.67 4.37 18.14
N LEU A 164 -10.41 4.38 17.72
CA LEU A 164 -9.27 4.42 18.61
C LEU A 164 -9.02 5.82 19.23
N GLY A 165 -9.82 6.79 18.85
CA GLY A 165 -9.72 8.17 19.34
C GLY A 165 -8.68 9.03 18.64
N ILE A 166 -8.12 8.55 17.50
CA ILE A 166 -7.18 9.32 16.68
C ILE A 166 -7.98 10.34 15.86
N GLY A 167 -7.57 11.60 15.93
CA GLY A 167 -8.12 12.65 15.09
C GLY A 167 -9.63 12.94 15.27
N LYS A 168 -10.25 12.65 16.43
CA LYS A 168 -11.70 12.84 16.67
C LYS A 168 -12.18 14.27 16.35
N LYS A 169 -11.31 15.27 16.46
CA LYS A 169 -11.62 16.69 16.22
C LYS A 169 -11.11 17.21 14.88
N LEU A 170 -10.49 16.37 14.07
CA LEU A 170 -9.93 16.75 12.76
C LEU A 170 -11.03 16.79 11.69
N LEU A 171 -10.80 17.63 10.69
CA LEU A 171 -11.52 17.54 9.43
C LEU A 171 -11.03 16.29 8.69
N TRP A 172 -11.88 15.28 8.60
CA TRP A 172 -11.60 14.07 7.84
C TRP A 172 -12.19 14.13 6.43
N LYS A 173 -11.38 13.69 5.47
CA LYS A 173 -11.84 13.34 4.12
C LYS A 173 -11.46 11.90 3.83
N VAL A 174 -12.37 11.15 3.23
CA VAL A 174 -12.06 9.87 2.60
C VAL A 174 -11.80 10.17 1.12
N ILE A 175 -10.59 9.85 0.67
CA ILE A 175 -10.17 10.03 -0.72
C ILE A 175 -9.55 8.70 -1.15
N GLN A 176 -10.33 7.92 -1.89
CA GLN A 176 -9.89 6.63 -2.40
C GLN A 176 -8.73 6.82 -3.38
N ILE A 177 -7.86 5.81 -3.41
CA ILE A 177 -6.74 5.79 -4.34
C ILE A 177 -7.28 5.57 -5.76
N GLY A 178 -6.90 6.44 -6.69
CA GLY A 178 -7.14 6.25 -8.11
C GLY A 178 -5.85 5.92 -8.84
N ILE A 179 -5.96 5.17 -9.92
CA ILE A 179 -4.89 4.94 -10.88
C ILE A 179 -5.37 5.35 -12.28
N PRO A 180 -4.46 5.70 -13.22
CA PRO A 180 -4.86 5.95 -14.60
C PRO A 180 -5.56 4.75 -15.22
N VAL A 181 -6.71 5.00 -15.84
CA VAL A 181 -7.45 3.93 -16.55
C VAL A 181 -6.69 3.57 -17.81
N LYS A 182 -6.37 2.28 -17.97
CA LYS A 182 -5.78 1.72 -19.19
C LYS A 182 -6.86 0.85 -19.86
N THR A 183 -7.22 1.18 -21.10
CA THR A 183 -8.06 0.31 -21.92
C THR A 183 -7.19 -0.80 -22.52
N THR A 184 -7.00 -1.88 -21.80
CA THR A 184 -6.30 -3.06 -22.28
C THR A 184 -7.31 -4.16 -22.63
N LYS A 185 -7.12 -4.82 -23.77
CA LYS A 185 -7.90 -6.00 -24.10
C LYS A 185 -7.46 -7.14 -23.18
N SER A 186 -8.39 -7.72 -22.45
CA SER A 186 -8.17 -8.94 -21.68
C SER A 186 -7.94 -10.10 -22.66
N ASN A 187 -6.80 -10.77 -22.55
CA ASN A 187 -6.65 -12.08 -23.17
C ASN A 187 -7.32 -13.11 -22.26
N GLN A 188 -8.28 -13.85 -22.78
CA GLN A 188 -8.79 -15.03 -22.08
C GLN A 188 -7.76 -16.15 -22.22
N GLY A 189 -7.48 -16.89 -21.14
CA GLY A 189 -6.59 -18.03 -21.15
C GLY A 189 -6.99 -19.02 -22.27
N GLN A 190 -6.04 -19.32 -23.15
CA GLN A 190 -6.31 -20.15 -24.35
C GLN A 190 -6.11 -21.65 -24.10
N ASN A 191 -5.63 -22.06 -22.92
CA ASN A 191 -5.11 -23.41 -22.69
C ASN A 191 -5.98 -24.32 -21.81
N GLY A 192 -7.19 -23.89 -21.45
CA GLY A 192 -8.07 -24.66 -20.54
C GLY A 192 -7.58 -24.75 -19.09
N VAL A 193 -6.49 -24.05 -18.74
CA VAL A 193 -5.98 -23.89 -17.38
C VAL A 193 -6.42 -22.54 -16.83
N PHE A 194 -6.96 -22.51 -15.62
CA PHE A 194 -7.36 -21.29 -14.96
C PHE A 194 -6.16 -20.68 -14.21
N ASN A 195 -5.72 -19.50 -14.64
CA ASN A 195 -4.48 -18.88 -14.19
C ASN A 195 -4.74 -17.84 -13.09
N LEU A 196 -4.27 -18.13 -11.90
CA LEU A 196 -4.30 -17.21 -10.76
C LEU A 196 -3.05 -16.33 -10.77
N LEU A 197 -3.21 -15.06 -10.39
CA LEU A 197 -2.11 -14.12 -10.15
C LEU A 197 -2.12 -13.65 -8.71
N TRP A 198 -0.99 -13.73 -8.03
CA TRP A 198 -0.78 -13.13 -6.72
C TRP A 198 0.39 -12.14 -6.83
N VAL A 199 0.18 -10.89 -6.39
CA VAL A 199 1.18 -9.82 -6.47
C VAL A 199 1.34 -9.18 -5.09
N GLY A 200 2.53 -9.28 -4.52
CA GLY A 200 2.77 -8.72 -3.20
C GLY A 200 4.16 -8.98 -2.64
N ARG A 201 4.45 -8.36 -1.51
CA ARG A 201 5.65 -8.71 -0.75
C ARG A 201 5.43 -10.00 0.01
N PHE A 202 6.40 -10.89 0.02
CA PHE A 202 6.35 -12.13 0.78
C PHE A 202 6.59 -11.86 2.28
N THR A 203 5.56 -11.35 2.93
CA THR A 203 5.54 -10.97 4.35
C THR A 203 4.33 -11.58 5.04
N ASP A 204 4.38 -11.72 6.37
CA ASP A 204 3.27 -12.31 7.14
C ASP A 204 1.92 -11.60 6.90
N ILE A 205 1.92 -10.28 6.72
CA ILE A 205 0.69 -9.50 6.50
C ILE A 205 0.04 -9.79 5.15
N LYS A 206 0.82 -10.14 4.12
CA LYS A 206 0.31 -10.51 2.78
C LYS A 206 -0.08 -11.98 2.68
N ASP A 207 0.30 -12.76 3.66
CA ASP A 207 0.00 -14.18 3.84
C ASP A 207 0.18 -15.05 2.57
N PRO A 208 1.39 -15.13 2.01
CA PRO A 208 1.66 -15.98 0.86
C PRO A 208 1.46 -17.46 1.17
N LYS A 209 1.52 -17.89 2.44
CA LYS A 209 1.22 -19.27 2.85
C LYS A 209 -0.20 -19.66 2.55
N TYR A 210 -1.13 -18.74 2.80
CA TYR A 210 -2.52 -18.98 2.50
C TYR A 210 -2.78 -19.11 0.99
N ALA A 211 -2.06 -18.38 0.14
CA ALA A 211 -2.12 -18.57 -1.31
C ALA A 211 -1.68 -19.99 -1.74
N ILE A 212 -0.64 -20.56 -1.08
CA ILE A 212 -0.23 -21.94 -1.31
C ILE A 212 -1.32 -22.92 -0.89
N GLU A 213 -1.95 -22.69 0.26
CA GLU A 213 -3.02 -23.58 0.75
C GLU A 213 -4.22 -23.58 -0.20
N VAL A 214 -4.61 -22.41 -0.73
CA VAL A 214 -5.63 -22.31 -1.79
C VAL A 214 -5.28 -23.20 -2.98
N VAL A 215 -4.04 -23.13 -3.50
CA VAL A 215 -3.60 -23.98 -4.63
C VAL A 215 -3.58 -25.47 -4.28
N LYS A 216 -3.19 -25.83 -3.05
CA LYS A 216 -3.27 -27.23 -2.58
C LYS A 216 -4.69 -27.77 -2.63
N GLN A 217 -5.68 -26.99 -2.18
CA GLN A 217 -7.09 -27.39 -2.18
C GLN A 217 -7.63 -27.48 -3.62
N LEU A 218 -7.33 -26.47 -4.47
CA LEU A 218 -7.72 -26.50 -5.88
C LEU A 218 -7.14 -27.69 -6.61
N SER A 219 -5.86 -28.04 -6.36
CA SER A 219 -5.19 -29.17 -6.99
C SER A 219 -5.80 -30.52 -6.57
N LYS A 220 -6.38 -30.61 -5.35
CA LYS A 220 -7.13 -31.82 -4.93
C LYS A 220 -8.48 -31.91 -5.62
N ALA A 221 -9.18 -30.78 -5.77
CA ALA A 221 -10.52 -30.73 -6.35
C ALA A 221 -10.50 -30.92 -7.88
N SER A 222 -9.53 -30.34 -8.57
CA SER A 222 -9.43 -30.34 -10.04
C SER A 222 -7.94 -30.37 -10.47
N PRO A 223 -7.30 -31.54 -10.47
CA PRO A 223 -5.89 -31.67 -10.84
C PRO A 223 -5.61 -31.09 -12.24
N ASN A 224 -4.51 -30.35 -12.38
CA ASN A 224 -4.00 -29.75 -13.63
C ASN A 224 -4.86 -28.66 -14.28
N ASN A 225 -5.94 -28.22 -13.65
CA ASN A 225 -6.81 -27.18 -14.22
C ASN A 225 -6.46 -25.77 -13.71
N PHE A 226 -5.54 -25.67 -12.78
CA PHE A 226 -5.17 -24.38 -12.16
C PHE A 226 -3.66 -24.18 -12.16
N SER A 227 -3.25 -22.92 -12.27
CA SER A 227 -1.89 -22.48 -11.99
C SER A 227 -1.91 -21.19 -11.15
N LEU A 228 -0.84 -20.94 -10.39
CA LEU A 228 -0.65 -19.68 -9.68
C LEU A 228 0.69 -19.06 -10.06
N THR A 229 0.68 -17.82 -10.51
CA THR A 229 1.90 -17.02 -10.65
C THR A 229 2.02 -16.08 -9.45
N MET A 230 3.13 -16.18 -8.71
CA MET A 230 3.43 -15.34 -7.56
C MET A 230 4.54 -14.34 -7.89
N VAL A 231 4.19 -13.04 -7.80
CA VAL A 231 5.08 -11.92 -8.12
C VAL A 231 5.48 -11.19 -6.86
N GLY A 232 6.77 -11.00 -6.67
CA GLY A 232 7.34 -10.22 -5.58
C GLY A 232 8.45 -10.96 -4.85
N GLU A 233 8.95 -10.32 -3.81
CA GLU A 233 10.00 -10.81 -2.92
C GLU A 233 9.70 -10.42 -1.48
N GLY A 234 10.44 -10.92 -0.53
CA GLY A 234 10.32 -10.61 0.89
C GLY A 234 10.91 -11.68 1.78
N GLU A 235 10.80 -11.47 3.07
CA GLU A 235 11.41 -12.31 4.10
C GLU A 235 10.96 -13.78 4.06
N LEU A 236 9.73 -14.04 3.60
CA LEU A 236 9.17 -15.39 3.50
C LEU A 236 9.41 -16.07 2.14
N PHE A 237 10.03 -15.37 1.17
CA PHE A 237 10.12 -15.86 -0.21
C PHE A 237 10.76 -17.25 -0.33
N SER A 238 11.88 -17.46 0.34
CA SER A 238 12.61 -18.73 0.29
C SER A 238 11.83 -19.89 0.90
N ASP A 239 11.20 -19.65 2.06
CA ASP A 239 10.42 -20.68 2.76
C ASP A 239 9.17 -21.05 1.96
N ILE A 240 8.48 -20.07 1.40
CA ILE A 240 7.31 -20.25 0.55
C ILE A 240 7.66 -21.04 -0.71
N LYS A 241 8.80 -20.76 -1.33
CA LYS A 241 9.27 -21.48 -2.53
C LYS A 241 9.58 -22.96 -2.22
N ILE A 242 10.10 -23.26 -1.03
CA ILE A 242 10.32 -24.63 -0.58
C ILE A 242 8.98 -25.34 -0.34
N GLU A 243 8.04 -24.68 0.34
CA GLU A 243 6.73 -25.26 0.65
C GLU A 243 5.88 -25.52 -0.60
N ALA A 244 6.04 -24.69 -1.64
CA ALA A 244 5.34 -24.80 -2.91
C ALA A 244 5.92 -25.88 -3.85
N LYS A 245 6.96 -26.60 -3.44
CA LYS A 245 7.56 -27.66 -4.27
C LYS A 245 6.49 -28.69 -4.67
N ASN A 246 6.44 -29.01 -5.95
CA ASN A 246 5.47 -29.92 -6.57
C ASN A 246 4.03 -29.38 -6.71
N LEU A 247 3.80 -28.09 -6.47
CA LEU A 247 2.54 -27.43 -6.79
C LEU A 247 2.65 -26.67 -8.12
N PRO A 248 1.54 -26.43 -8.84
CA PRO A 248 1.53 -25.64 -10.08
C PRO A 248 1.70 -24.14 -9.79
N ILE A 249 2.83 -23.79 -9.16
CA ILE A 249 3.14 -22.41 -8.73
C ILE A 249 4.43 -21.94 -9.40
N THR A 250 4.36 -20.78 -10.07
CA THR A 250 5.51 -20.11 -10.68
C THR A 250 5.88 -18.89 -9.85
N PHE A 251 7.17 -18.74 -9.53
CA PHE A 251 7.72 -17.59 -8.82
C PHE A 251 8.55 -16.75 -9.78
N THR A 252 8.19 -15.47 -9.94
CA THR A 252 8.89 -14.56 -10.85
C THR A 252 9.97 -13.74 -10.16
N GLY A 253 9.94 -13.66 -8.83
CA GLY A 253 10.64 -12.62 -8.10
C GLY A 253 9.99 -11.24 -8.30
N TRP A 254 10.75 -10.19 -8.06
CA TRP A 254 10.25 -8.83 -8.23
C TRP A 254 10.11 -8.47 -9.72
N LEU A 255 8.96 -7.94 -10.11
CA LEU A 255 8.71 -7.42 -11.45
C LEU A 255 8.29 -5.94 -11.40
N THR A 256 8.86 -5.13 -12.27
CA THR A 256 8.33 -3.80 -12.58
C THR A 256 7.15 -3.96 -13.53
N ALA A 257 6.03 -3.30 -13.24
CA ALA A 257 4.78 -3.36 -14.02
C ALA A 257 4.31 -4.83 -14.26
N PRO A 258 3.99 -5.58 -13.18
CA PRO A 258 3.68 -7.01 -13.30
C PRO A 258 2.50 -7.29 -14.23
N PHE A 259 1.47 -6.46 -14.23
CA PHE A 259 0.28 -6.61 -15.06
C PHE A 259 0.52 -6.33 -16.55
N GLU A 260 1.60 -5.64 -16.91
CA GLU A 260 2.01 -5.47 -18.31
C GLU A 260 2.79 -6.68 -18.83
N LYS A 261 3.50 -7.38 -17.93
CA LYS A 261 4.33 -8.53 -18.26
C LYS A 261 3.61 -9.86 -18.15
N ILE A 262 2.65 -9.95 -17.23
CA ILE A 262 1.83 -11.14 -17.00
C ILE A 262 0.41 -10.77 -17.41
N THR A 263 0.09 -11.00 -18.68
CA THR A 263 -1.24 -10.69 -19.24
C THR A 263 -2.15 -11.91 -19.28
N ASP A 264 -1.57 -13.11 -19.17
CA ASP A 264 -2.28 -14.39 -19.18
C ASP A 264 -2.62 -14.83 -17.76
N PHE A 265 -3.57 -14.13 -17.14
CA PHE A 265 -4.18 -14.52 -15.87
C PHE A 265 -5.69 -14.26 -15.93
N ASP A 266 -6.44 -15.07 -15.22
CA ASP A 266 -7.91 -15.00 -15.19
C ASP A 266 -8.42 -14.24 -13.96
N LEU A 267 -7.66 -14.28 -12.86
CA LEU A 267 -8.10 -13.77 -11.57
C LEU A 267 -6.92 -13.32 -10.72
N LEU A 268 -7.09 -12.21 -10.00
CA LEU A 268 -6.18 -11.77 -8.95
C LEU A 268 -6.58 -12.38 -7.61
N LEU A 269 -5.65 -13.06 -6.94
CA LEU A 269 -5.82 -13.60 -5.60
C LEU A 269 -5.13 -12.70 -4.56
N ILE A 270 -5.88 -12.21 -3.57
CA ILE A 270 -5.36 -11.44 -2.43
C ILE A 270 -5.63 -12.22 -1.14
N THR A 271 -4.57 -12.61 -0.46
CA THR A 271 -4.63 -13.41 0.76
C THR A 271 -4.29 -12.62 2.02
N SER A 272 -4.17 -11.32 1.91
CA SER A 272 -3.71 -10.44 2.98
C SER A 272 -4.58 -10.52 4.24
N LYS A 273 -3.93 -10.42 5.40
CA LYS A 273 -4.58 -10.34 6.72
C LYS A 273 -5.09 -8.93 7.05
N ASN A 274 -4.53 -7.93 6.39
CA ASN A 274 -4.94 -6.53 6.54
C ASN A 274 -4.49 -5.70 5.32
N GLU A 275 -5.36 -4.80 4.86
CA GLU A 275 -5.11 -3.87 3.77
C GLU A 275 -5.70 -2.48 4.06
N GLY A 276 -5.10 -1.45 3.43
CA GLY A 276 -5.81 -0.19 3.25
C GLY A 276 -6.72 -0.28 2.02
N LEU A 277 -6.17 0.11 0.88
CA LEU A 277 -6.73 -0.19 -0.45
C LEU A 277 -5.58 -0.72 -1.31
N PRO A 278 -5.56 -2.03 -1.65
CA PRO A 278 -4.47 -2.60 -2.40
C PRO A 278 -4.50 -2.14 -3.87
N LEU A 279 -3.44 -1.45 -4.31
CA LEU A 279 -3.33 -0.95 -5.69
C LEU A 279 -3.40 -2.06 -6.74
N VAL A 280 -2.85 -3.23 -6.42
CA VAL A 280 -2.87 -4.40 -7.32
C VAL A 280 -4.28 -4.80 -7.75
N MET A 281 -5.28 -4.54 -6.91
CA MET A 281 -6.69 -4.76 -7.22
C MET A 281 -7.19 -3.79 -8.30
N LEU A 282 -6.83 -2.50 -8.19
CA LEU A 282 -7.15 -1.49 -9.20
C LEU A 282 -6.41 -1.79 -10.51
N GLU A 283 -5.16 -2.25 -10.42
CA GLU A 283 -4.37 -2.64 -11.58
C GLU A 283 -4.99 -3.84 -12.29
N ALA A 284 -5.42 -4.89 -11.58
CA ALA A 284 -6.15 -6.03 -12.18
C ALA A 284 -7.45 -5.59 -12.85
N ALA A 285 -8.20 -4.70 -12.22
CA ALA A 285 -9.44 -4.15 -12.78
C ALA A 285 -9.22 -3.40 -14.11
N ASN A 286 -8.06 -2.73 -14.30
CA ASN A 286 -7.69 -2.12 -15.59
C ASN A 286 -7.57 -3.15 -16.73
N TYR A 287 -7.34 -4.41 -16.39
CA TYR A 287 -7.28 -5.52 -17.34
C TYR A 287 -8.61 -6.30 -17.40
N GLY A 288 -9.67 -5.78 -16.76
CA GLY A 288 -10.96 -6.44 -16.69
C GLY A 288 -10.94 -7.77 -15.93
N LYS A 289 -9.95 -7.95 -15.03
CA LYS A 289 -9.79 -9.19 -14.27
C LYS A 289 -10.41 -9.05 -12.87
N PRO A 290 -11.25 -10.02 -12.47
CA PRO A 290 -11.85 -10.05 -11.15
C PRO A 290 -10.79 -10.30 -10.06
N THR A 291 -11.16 -9.96 -8.83
CA THR A 291 -10.32 -10.21 -7.65
C THR A 291 -11.06 -11.08 -6.65
N ILE A 292 -10.40 -12.12 -6.14
CA ILE A 292 -10.84 -12.84 -4.94
C ILE A 292 -9.96 -12.42 -3.76
N SER A 293 -10.59 -12.07 -2.65
CA SER A 293 -9.89 -11.56 -1.48
C SER A 293 -10.57 -11.95 -0.18
N ASN A 294 -9.77 -11.99 0.90
CA ASN A 294 -10.34 -11.85 2.23
C ASN A 294 -11.02 -10.49 2.37
N ASN A 295 -12.15 -10.44 3.07
CA ASN A 295 -12.83 -9.19 3.39
C ASN A 295 -12.11 -8.47 4.54
N VAL A 296 -11.01 -7.78 4.21
CA VAL A 296 -10.16 -7.09 5.18
C VAL A 296 -9.89 -5.65 4.75
N GLY A 297 -9.91 -4.75 5.72
CA GLY A 297 -9.66 -3.33 5.48
C GLY A 297 -10.64 -2.72 4.47
N GLY A 298 -10.14 -1.91 3.55
CA GLY A 298 -10.97 -1.20 2.57
C GLY A 298 -11.30 -1.95 1.29
N ILE A 299 -11.02 -3.25 1.21
CA ILE A 299 -11.25 -4.04 -0.02
C ILE A 299 -12.73 -4.06 -0.39
N SER A 300 -13.61 -4.19 0.58
CA SER A 300 -15.08 -4.21 0.36
C SER A 300 -15.65 -2.87 -0.13
N GLU A 301 -14.89 -1.78 -0.05
CA GLU A 301 -15.31 -0.50 -0.62
C GLU A 301 -15.11 -0.46 -2.15
N PHE A 302 -14.37 -1.41 -2.70
CA PHE A 302 -14.04 -1.47 -4.13
C PHE A 302 -14.64 -2.70 -4.82
N ILE A 303 -14.62 -3.86 -4.18
CA ILE A 303 -15.21 -5.08 -4.75
C ILE A 303 -16.69 -5.12 -4.45
N SER A 304 -17.50 -5.15 -5.52
CA SER A 304 -18.91 -5.53 -5.43
C SER A 304 -18.98 -7.05 -5.49
N ASP A 305 -19.29 -7.68 -4.35
CA ASP A 305 -19.30 -9.12 -4.21
C ASP A 305 -20.16 -9.82 -5.26
N ASN A 306 -19.69 -10.90 -5.84
CA ASN A 306 -20.31 -11.64 -6.95
C ASN A 306 -20.54 -10.83 -8.26
N GLN A 307 -19.98 -9.61 -8.39
CA GLN A 307 -20.08 -8.80 -9.62
C GLN A 307 -18.71 -8.44 -10.20
N THR A 308 -17.84 -7.85 -9.37
CA THR A 308 -16.49 -7.43 -9.79
C THR A 308 -15.39 -8.28 -9.17
N GLY A 309 -15.76 -9.21 -8.29
CA GLY A 309 -14.89 -10.13 -7.58
C GLY A 309 -15.65 -10.89 -6.51
N TYR A 310 -14.93 -11.52 -5.60
CA TYR A 310 -15.49 -12.27 -4.49
C TYR A 310 -14.79 -11.94 -3.18
N LEU A 311 -15.58 -11.74 -2.12
CA LEU A 311 -15.09 -11.46 -0.77
C LEU A 311 -15.40 -12.65 0.15
N SER A 312 -14.35 -13.22 0.75
CA SER A 312 -14.52 -14.26 1.78
C SER A 312 -14.49 -13.65 3.18
N GLU A 313 -15.50 -13.93 3.96
CA GLU A 313 -15.56 -13.54 5.37
C GLU A 313 -14.88 -14.56 6.30
N ILE A 314 -14.65 -15.76 5.80
CA ILE A 314 -14.11 -16.88 6.57
C ILE A 314 -12.65 -17.09 6.22
N LEU A 315 -11.80 -16.83 7.18
CA LEU A 315 -10.37 -17.11 7.14
C LEU A 315 -10.15 -18.64 6.98
N GLN A 316 -9.46 -19.02 5.91
CA GLN A 316 -8.73 -20.26 5.69
C GLN A 316 -9.42 -21.43 4.95
N ASP A 317 -10.65 -21.82 5.21
CA ASP A 317 -11.21 -23.04 4.58
C ASP A 317 -12.16 -22.76 3.40
N ALA A 318 -12.91 -21.68 3.42
CA ALA A 318 -13.98 -21.42 2.47
C ALA A 318 -13.54 -20.86 1.10
N GLN A 319 -12.42 -20.16 1.01
CA GLN A 319 -11.95 -19.65 -0.29
C GLN A 319 -11.51 -20.76 -1.25
N ALA A 320 -10.90 -21.82 -0.68
CA ALA A 320 -10.51 -22.98 -1.48
C ALA A 320 -11.72 -23.76 -1.99
N GLU A 321 -12.76 -23.91 -1.16
CA GLU A 321 -14.02 -24.57 -1.58
C GLU A 321 -14.79 -23.79 -2.63
N LEU A 322 -14.79 -22.46 -2.52
CA LEU A 322 -15.51 -21.58 -3.47
C LEU A 322 -14.84 -21.55 -4.85
N LEU A 323 -13.50 -21.47 -4.89
CA LEU A 323 -12.75 -21.54 -6.15
C LEU A 323 -12.90 -22.91 -6.84
N ALA A 324 -13.14 -23.98 -6.07
CA ALA A 324 -13.36 -25.33 -6.61
C ALA A 324 -14.76 -25.52 -7.21
N ASN A 325 -15.74 -24.65 -6.89
CA ASN A 325 -17.13 -24.76 -7.34
C ASN A 325 -17.47 -23.83 -8.53
N HIS A 326 -16.51 -23.04 -9.00
CA HIS A 326 -16.60 -22.19 -10.19
C HIS A 326 -15.61 -22.62 -11.27
#